data_011f608d7e66f2be9422c1bb357e1471
#
_entry.id   011f608d7e66f2be9422c1bb357e1471
#
_cell.length_a   1.000
_cell.length_b   1.000
_cell.length_c   1.000
_cell.angle_alpha   90.00
_cell.angle_beta   90.00
_cell.angle_gamma   90.00
#
_symmetry.space_group_name_H-M   'P 1'
#
loop_
_entity.id
_entity.type
_entity.pdbx_description
1 polymer ?
#
loop_
_entity_poly.entity_id
_entity_poly.type
_entity_poly.pdbx_seq_one_letter_code
_entity_poly.pdbx_strand_id
1 'polypeptide(L)'
;MSLRLRHLAALLSLLSIWLPCTGRTAPPPPALRSDSPLTGPALLADIDVLQRAYVTLHPGLYRYSTEQEITQRFDALRAELGNGATLAETYLAISRLTASVRCGHSFPNFLNQPEPVRHALFANDRYLPFHFRWLQGRMVISRNGSDQRTLVPGTEVLTIDGIASTQILAALMSVARADGSNDGKRIVQMELQGFARIEAFDVYLPLLFPQLSANPLLRVRGPGTAKERDVRVHGLNAAQRGAMAAMRSDDSAAPAWHLDLSTPGLAVLQMPTWAVYDSHWDWQAFLARSFTALADREIPALVIDLRGNEGGLDVGSVLLGYLSAGEIAAPQMRTLVHYRRLPDALAAYVTTWDASFRDWGTRAVAYDARFYTLNPVAGADAQDRVTPNAPHFNGKVFVLIGPDNSSATFTFVQRVQRSGLATLVGQPTGGNLRGTNGSAFFFLHLPNSQIEVDLPLVARFPTTVQPDRGVVPDVPVNITAEDLQHGRDVEMDAVSALLQTH
;
A
#
# COMPACT_ATOMS: atom_id res chain seq x y z
N MET A 1 -13.65 -38.96 59.44
CA MET A 1 -14.77 -38.71 60.32
C MET A 1 -15.82 -38.06 59.49
N SER A 2 -16.69 -38.85 58.90
CA SER A 2 -18.10 -39.17 59.27
C SER A 2 -18.92 -37.89 59.45
N LEU A 3 -19.95 -37.61 58.66
CA LEU A 3 -21.26 -38.30 58.71
C LEU A 3 -22.13 -37.94 57.47
N ARG A 4 -22.85 -38.93 57.04
CA ARG A 4 -23.94 -38.87 56.05
C ARG A 4 -25.19 -38.24 56.65
N LEU A 5 -26.04 -37.57 55.83
CA LEU A 5 -27.47 -37.64 56.05
C LEU A 5 -28.17 -37.56 54.69
N ARG A 6 -29.03 -38.59 54.46
CA ARG A 6 -29.98 -38.71 53.34
C ARG A 6 -31.27 -37.97 53.74
N HIS A 7 -31.93 -37.32 52.79
CA HIS A 7 -33.40 -37.17 52.86
C HIS A 7 -33.99 -37.34 51.46
N LEU A 8 -34.88 -38.27 51.31
CA LEU A 8 -35.83 -38.52 50.24
C LEU A 8 -36.89 -37.41 50.23
N ALA A 9 -37.28 -36.93 49.04
CA ALA A 9 -38.57 -36.30 48.83
C ALA A 9 -38.99 -36.46 47.35
N ALA A 10 -40.00 -37.23 47.21
CA ALA A 10 -41.11 -37.33 46.24
C ALA A 10 -41.01 -36.70 44.86
N LEU A 11 -41.17 -37.59 43.87
CA LEU A 11 -41.56 -37.31 42.49
C LEU A 11 -42.96 -36.67 42.41
N LEU A 12 -43.10 -35.52 41.77
CA LEU A 12 -44.32 -35.05 41.16
C LEU A 12 -44.02 -34.84 39.69
N SER A 13 -44.53 -35.76 38.85
CA SER A 13 -44.45 -35.71 37.38
C SER A 13 -45.45 -34.67 36.86
N LEU A 14 -44.96 -33.52 36.44
CA LEU A 14 -45.69 -32.57 35.59
C LEU A 14 -45.33 -32.86 34.15
N LEU A 15 -46.24 -33.49 33.42
CA LEU A 15 -46.19 -33.64 31.96
C LEU A 15 -46.35 -32.26 31.32
N SER A 16 -45.24 -31.57 31.01
CA SER A 16 -45.24 -30.37 30.16
C SER A 16 -45.30 -30.84 28.72
N ILE A 17 -46.45 -30.66 28.09
CA ILE A 17 -46.64 -30.84 26.65
C ILE A 17 -45.83 -29.73 25.94
N TRP A 18 -44.66 -30.09 25.44
CA TRP A 18 -43.89 -29.24 24.53
C TRP A 18 -44.57 -29.29 23.16
N LEU A 19 -45.36 -28.26 22.82
CA LEU A 19 -45.69 -27.96 21.42
C LEU A 19 -44.43 -27.48 20.72
N PRO A 20 -43.99 -28.10 19.61
CA PRO A 20 -42.89 -27.56 18.84
C PRO A 20 -43.36 -26.25 18.20
N CYS A 21 -42.88 -25.14 18.73
CA CYS A 21 -42.95 -23.85 18.04
C CYS A 21 -42.07 -23.98 16.77
N THR A 22 -42.67 -24.28 15.64
CA THR A 22 -42.03 -24.18 14.34
C THR A 22 -41.84 -22.71 14.02
N GLY A 23 -40.89 -22.08 14.71
CA GLY A 23 -40.35 -20.79 14.32
C GLY A 23 -39.74 -20.97 12.93
N ARG A 24 -40.42 -20.47 11.90
CA ARG A 24 -39.80 -20.24 10.60
C ARG A 24 -38.64 -19.31 10.87
N THR A 25 -37.43 -19.86 10.96
CA THR A 25 -36.22 -19.02 10.85
C THR A 25 -36.32 -18.34 9.50
N ALA A 26 -36.31 -17.01 9.49
CA ALA A 26 -36.20 -16.26 8.25
C ALA A 26 -34.98 -16.81 7.47
N PRO A 27 -35.08 -17.00 6.16
CA PRO A 27 -33.93 -17.41 5.38
C PRO A 27 -32.77 -16.43 5.65
N PRO A 28 -31.54 -16.90 5.74
CA PRO A 28 -30.42 -16.01 5.88
C PRO A 28 -30.46 -14.96 4.76
N PRO A 29 -30.10 -13.71 5.03
CA PRO A 29 -30.06 -12.67 4.01
C PRO A 29 -29.23 -13.17 2.83
N PRO A 30 -29.60 -12.83 1.59
CA PRO A 30 -28.85 -13.26 0.41
C PRO A 30 -27.40 -12.80 0.54
N ALA A 31 -26.46 -13.66 0.13
CA ALA A 31 -25.03 -13.36 0.15
C ALA A 31 -24.77 -12.10 -0.69
N LEU A 32 -23.94 -11.22 -0.16
CA LEU A 32 -23.53 -9.98 -0.85
C LEU A 32 -22.77 -10.35 -2.14
N ARG A 33 -23.05 -9.63 -3.23
CA ARG A 33 -22.45 -9.82 -4.56
C ARG A 33 -21.98 -8.46 -5.10
N SER A 34 -21.08 -8.46 -6.08
CA SER A 34 -20.61 -7.24 -6.74
C SER A 34 -21.75 -6.45 -7.40
N ASP A 35 -22.77 -7.16 -7.92
CA ASP A 35 -23.97 -6.59 -8.53
C ASP A 35 -25.13 -6.34 -7.54
N SER A 36 -24.93 -6.55 -6.22
CA SER A 36 -25.93 -6.26 -5.19
C SER A 36 -26.34 -4.79 -5.24
N PRO A 37 -27.64 -4.49 -5.43
CA PRO A 37 -28.13 -3.13 -5.53
C PRO A 37 -28.16 -2.44 -4.16
N LEU A 38 -27.69 -1.20 -4.11
CA LEU A 38 -27.78 -0.29 -2.97
C LEU A 38 -28.70 0.88 -3.33
N THR A 39 -29.62 1.25 -2.44
CA THR A 39 -30.55 2.34 -2.72
C THR A 39 -29.89 3.71 -2.61
N GLY A 40 -30.39 4.69 -3.38
CA GLY A 40 -29.88 6.06 -3.32
C GLY A 40 -29.85 6.65 -1.91
N PRO A 41 -30.95 6.57 -1.11
CA PRO A 41 -30.93 7.06 0.28
C PRO A 41 -29.86 6.41 1.16
N ALA A 42 -29.63 5.10 1.00
CA ALA A 42 -28.56 4.40 1.73
C ALA A 42 -27.17 4.89 1.35
N LEU A 43 -26.92 5.09 0.07
CA LEU A 43 -25.65 5.60 -0.43
C LEU A 43 -25.40 7.06 -0.06
N LEU A 44 -26.44 7.90 -0.07
CA LEU A 44 -26.33 9.28 0.41
C LEU A 44 -25.97 9.34 1.89
N ALA A 45 -26.53 8.45 2.72
CA ALA A 45 -26.15 8.34 4.13
C ALA A 45 -24.69 7.91 4.31
N ASP A 46 -24.18 6.97 3.51
CA ASP A 46 -22.78 6.57 3.48
C ASP A 46 -21.87 7.75 3.10
N ILE A 47 -22.24 8.51 2.08
CA ILE A 47 -21.48 9.68 1.61
C ILE A 47 -21.45 10.77 2.70
N ASP A 48 -22.53 10.97 3.45
CA ASP A 48 -22.56 11.93 4.54
C ASP A 48 -21.61 11.55 5.68
N VAL A 49 -21.53 10.26 6.02
CA VAL A 49 -20.57 9.74 6.99
C VAL A 49 -19.14 9.92 6.46
N LEU A 50 -18.88 9.55 5.20
CA LEU A 50 -17.57 9.66 4.55
C LEU A 50 -17.09 11.11 4.52
N GLN A 51 -17.92 12.06 4.06
CA GLN A 51 -17.57 13.48 4.01
C GLN A 51 -17.30 14.05 5.39
N ARG A 52 -18.17 13.76 6.36
CA ARG A 52 -17.98 14.21 7.74
C ARG A 52 -16.66 13.71 8.32
N ALA A 53 -16.33 12.42 8.10
CA ALA A 53 -15.08 11.83 8.57
C ALA A 53 -13.86 12.50 7.91
N TYR A 54 -13.88 12.71 6.60
CA TYR A 54 -12.78 13.37 5.89
C TYR A 54 -12.58 14.82 6.35
N VAL A 55 -13.63 15.61 6.39
CA VAL A 55 -13.54 17.03 6.79
C VAL A 55 -13.07 17.19 8.24
N THR A 56 -13.50 16.28 9.13
CA THR A 56 -13.21 16.38 10.55
C THR A 56 -11.88 15.76 10.97
N LEU A 57 -11.46 14.67 10.30
CA LEU A 57 -10.37 13.83 10.80
C LEU A 57 -9.14 13.81 9.89
N HIS A 58 -9.29 13.97 8.54
CA HIS A 58 -8.18 13.82 7.61
C HIS A 58 -7.30 15.08 7.56
N PRO A 59 -6.09 15.08 8.17
CA PRO A 59 -5.33 16.31 8.37
C PRO A 59 -4.69 16.87 7.09
N GLY A 60 -4.57 16.05 6.05
CA GLY A 60 -4.01 16.45 4.75
C GLY A 60 -5.04 16.68 3.65
N LEU A 61 -6.34 16.75 3.98
CA LEU A 61 -7.44 16.84 3.00
C LEU A 61 -7.27 18.02 2.03
N TYR A 62 -6.80 19.14 2.54
CA TYR A 62 -6.64 20.38 1.78
C TYR A 62 -5.18 20.66 1.35
N ARG A 63 -4.29 19.66 1.40
CA ARG A 63 -2.88 19.85 1.00
C ARG A 63 -2.73 20.17 -0.48
N TYR A 64 -3.58 19.59 -1.32
CA TYR A 64 -3.53 19.70 -2.79
C TYR A 64 -4.82 20.22 -3.40
N SER A 65 -5.81 20.56 -2.60
CA SER A 65 -7.14 20.99 -3.05
C SER A 65 -7.72 22.02 -2.09
N THR A 66 -8.54 22.92 -2.61
CA THR A 66 -9.33 23.86 -1.82
C THR A 66 -10.54 23.18 -1.18
N GLU A 67 -11.16 23.82 -0.19
CA GLU A 67 -12.42 23.34 0.41
C GLU A 67 -13.54 23.25 -0.62
N GLN A 68 -13.61 24.23 -1.52
CA GLN A 68 -14.60 24.27 -2.59
C GLN A 68 -14.44 23.07 -3.53
N GLU A 69 -13.21 22.74 -3.95
CA GLU A 69 -12.96 21.57 -4.80
C GLU A 69 -13.32 20.26 -4.11
N ILE A 70 -13.01 20.12 -2.82
CA ILE A 70 -13.40 18.94 -2.04
C ILE A 70 -14.93 18.84 -1.95
N THR A 71 -15.63 19.94 -1.65
CA THR A 71 -17.09 19.98 -1.61
C THR A 71 -17.68 19.55 -2.96
N GLN A 72 -17.20 20.12 -4.05
CA GLN A 72 -17.66 19.76 -5.41
C GLN A 72 -17.46 18.26 -5.74
N ARG A 73 -16.38 17.64 -5.28
CA ARG A 73 -16.15 16.19 -5.46
C ARG A 73 -17.17 15.36 -4.69
N PHE A 74 -17.50 15.74 -3.46
CA PHE A 74 -18.56 15.06 -2.70
C PHE A 74 -19.95 15.27 -3.33
N ASP A 75 -20.24 16.46 -3.86
CA ASP A 75 -21.49 16.73 -4.57
C ASP A 75 -21.59 15.93 -5.86
N ALA A 76 -20.49 15.78 -6.60
CA ALA A 76 -20.42 14.91 -7.78
C ALA A 76 -20.66 13.44 -7.40
N LEU A 77 -20.08 12.95 -6.29
CA LEU A 77 -20.33 11.60 -5.78
C LEU A 77 -21.80 11.39 -5.39
N ARG A 78 -22.46 12.39 -4.77
CA ARG A 78 -23.90 12.35 -4.47
C ARG A 78 -24.73 12.28 -5.75
N ALA A 79 -24.37 13.06 -6.77
CA ALA A 79 -25.07 13.05 -8.05
C ALA A 79 -24.91 11.69 -8.76
N GLU A 80 -23.71 11.08 -8.70
CA GLU A 80 -23.42 9.78 -9.30
C GLU A 80 -24.22 8.64 -8.62
N LEU A 81 -24.27 8.62 -7.29
CA LEU A 81 -24.80 7.50 -6.51
C LEU A 81 -26.23 7.73 -5.97
N GLY A 82 -26.76 8.94 -6.09
CA GLY A 82 -28.03 9.33 -5.47
C GLY A 82 -29.29 8.60 -5.97
N ASN A 83 -29.23 7.97 -7.14
CA ASN A 83 -30.31 7.14 -7.68
C ASN A 83 -30.14 5.63 -7.35
N GLY A 84 -29.10 5.28 -6.60
CA GLY A 84 -28.70 3.91 -6.33
C GLY A 84 -27.63 3.42 -7.30
N ALA A 85 -26.87 2.43 -6.86
CA ALA A 85 -25.79 1.81 -7.62
C ALA A 85 -25.55 0.38 -7.10
N THR A 86 -24.79 -0.42 -7.84
CA THR A 86 -24.30 -1.71 -7.35
C THR A 86 -23.17 -1.51 -6.34
N LEU A 87 -22.85 -2.56 -5.59
CA LEU A 87 -21.71 -2.53 -4.66
C LEU A 87 -20.39 -2.24 -5.40
N ALA A 88 -20.18 -2.82 -6.59
CA ALA A 88 -18.99 -2.59 -7.39
C ALA A 88 -18.87 -1.14 -7.88
N GLU A 89 -19.97 -0.57 -8.40
CA GLU A 89 -20.00 0.84 -8.81
C GLU A 89 -19.73 1.77 -7.65
N THR A 90 -20.33 1.48 -6.47
CA THR A 90 -20.11 2.24 -5.23
C THR A 90 -18.64 2.19 -4.80
N TYR A 91 -18.03 1.00 -4.79
CA TYR A 91 -16.62 0.84 -4.45
C TYR A 91 -15.70 1.63 -5.40
N LEU A 92 -15.94 1.56 -6.70
CA LEU A 92 -15.19 2.33 -7.71
C LEU A 92 -15.39 3.84 -7.57
N ALA A 93 -16.62 4.30 -7.29
CA ALA A 93 -16.90 5.73 -7.10
C ALA A 93 -16.17 6.28 -5.86
N ILE A 94 -16.20 5.54 -4.74
CA ILE A 94 -15.44 5.89 -3.53
C ILE A 94 -13.93 5.83 -3.82
N SER A 95 -13.43 4.84 -4.57
CA SER A 95 -12.01 4.76 -4.96
C SER A 95 -11.57 5.97 -5.77
N ARG A 96 -12.38 6.44 -6.73
CA ARG A 96 -12.11 7.67 -7.49
C ARG A 96 -12.09 8.91 -6.62
N LEU A 97 -13.07 9.05 -5.71
CA LEU A 97 -13.10 10.16 -4.77
C LEU A 97 -11.83 10.19 -3.92
N THR A 98 -11.47 9.07 -3.28
CA THR A 98 -10.32 9.00 -2.37
C THR A 98 -9.00 9.20 -3.12
N ALA A 99 -8.83 8.65 -4.31
CA ALA A 99 -7.68 8.90 -5.18
C ALA A 99 -7.52 10.39 -5.52
N SER A 100 -8.65 11.10 -5.70
CA SER A 100 -8.65 12.53 -6.00
C SER A 100 -8.16 13.42 -4.86
N VAL A 101 -8.19 12.93 -3.61
CA VAL A 101 -7.61 13.62 -2.43
C VAL A 101 -6.08 13.71 -2.51
N ARG A 102 -5.47 12.86 -3.32
CA ARG A 102 -4.01 12.77 -3.50
C ARG A 102 -3.26 12.44 -2.21
N CYS A 103 -3.83 11.53 -1.42
CA CYS A 103 -3.21 10.95 -0.24
C CYS A 103 -2.98 9.46 -0.46
N GLY A 104 -1.71 9.02 -0.42
CA GLY A 104 -1.34 7.64 -0.64
C GLY A 104 -1.85 6.67 0.44
N HIS A 105 -2.28 7.19 1.60
CA HIS A 105 -2.75 6.42 2.75
C HIS A 105 -4.27 6.48 2.97
N SER A 106 -5.04 7.12 2.07
CA SER A 106 -6.49 7.25 2.21
C SER A 106 -7.20 6.64 1.01
N PHE A 107 -7.82 5.47 1.19
CA PHE A 107 -8.46 4.71 0.11
C PHE A 107 -9.33 3.59 0.69
N PRO A 108 -10.32 3.06 -0.06
CA PRO A 108 -11.02 1.84 0.33
C PRO A 108 -10.07 0.65 0.15
N ASN A 109 -9.34 0.32 1.22
CA ASN A 109 -8.26 -0.67 1.20
C ASN A 109 -8.83 -2.07 0.97
N PHE A 110 -8.52 -2.67 -0.17
CA PHE A 110 -9.04 -3.99 -0.55
C PHE A 110 -8.56 -5.12 0.38
N LEU A 111 -7.45 -4.93 1.09
CA LEU A 111 -6.95 -5.89 2.08
C LEU A 111 -7.73 -5.84 3.40
N ASN A 112 -8.29 -4.67 3.76
CA ASN A 112 -8.97 -4.44 5.04
C ASN A 112 -10.50 -4.59 4.94
N GLN A 113 -11.06 -4.82 3.73
CA GLN A 113 -12.52 -4.93 3.58
C GLN A 113 -13.10 -6.05 4.44
N PRO A 114 -14.29 -5.85 5.04
CA PRO A 114 -15.04 -6.94 5.69
C PRO A 114 -15.19 -8.13 4.77
N GLU A 115 -15.15 -9.36 5.33
CA GLU A 115 -15.17 -10.59 4.55
C GLU A 115 -16.30 -10.66 3.51
N PRO A 116 -17.57 -10.26 3.82
CA PRO A 116 -18.63 -10.29 2.81
C PRO A 116 -18.37 -9.35 1.62
N VAL A 117 -17.84 -8.15 1.88
CA VAL A 117 -17.49 -7.16 0.83
C VAL A 117 -16.31 -7.66 0.01
N ARG A 118 -15.26 -8.17 0.67
CA ARG A 118 -14.07 -8.72 0.02
C ARG A 118 -14.43 -9.88 -0.89
N HIS A 119 -15.23 -10.83 -0.40
CA HIS A 119 -15.69 -11.95 -1.20
C HIS A 119 -16.54 -11.49 -2.40
N ALA A 120 -17.47 -10.55 -2.17
CA ALA A 120 -18.37 -10.05 -3.22
C ALA A 120 -17.63 -9.32 -4.34
N LEU A 121 -16.60 -8.52 -4.00
CA LEU A 121 -15.92 -7.65 -4.96
C LEU A 121 -14.67 -8.29 -5.59
N PHE A 122 -13.93 -9.11 -4.82
CA PHE A 122 -12.57 -9.51 -5.19
C PHE A 122 -12.39 -11.02 -5.36
N ALA A 123 -13.44 -11.83 -5.12
CA ALA A 123 -13.41 -13.24 -5.50
C ALA A 123 -13.34 -13.31 -7.05
N ASN A 124 -12.15 -13.60 -7.55
CA ASN A 124 -11.86 -13.63 -8.98
C ASN A 124 -11.14 -14.94 -9.33
N ASP A 125 -11.46 -15.50 -10.48
CA ASP A 125 -10.82 -16.68 -11.07
C ASP A 125 -10.29 -16.39 -12.49
N ARG A 126 -10.08 -15.11 -12.79
CA ARG A 126 -9.73 -14.60 -14.13
C ARG A 126 -8.47 -13.73 -14.08
N TYR A 127 -7.45 -14.16 -13.33
CA TYR A 127 -6.19 -13.43 -13.24
C TYR A 127 -5.36 -13.59 -14.50
N LEU A 128 -4.68 -12.52 -14.95
CA LEU A 128 -3.77 -12.59 -16.09
C LEU A 128 -2.58 -13.53 -15.78
N PRO A 129 -2.21 -14.43 -16.72
CA PRO A 129 -1.19 -15.45 -16.48
C PRO A 129 0.24 -14.96 -16.78
N PHE A 130 0.52 -13.68 -16.50
CA PHE A 130 1.86 -13.10 -16.66
C PHE A 130 2.03 -11.90 -15.73
N HIS A 131 3.28 -11.59 -15.38
CA HIS A 131 3.65 -10.33 -14.79
C HIS A 131 4.01 -9.33 -15.88
N PHE A 132 3.80 -8.04 -15.61
CA PHE A 132 4.11 -6.97 -16.56
C PHE A 132 4.48 -5.68 -15.87
N ARG A 133 5.10 -4.77 -16.63
CA ARG A 133 5.37 -3.40 -16.22
C ARG A 133 4.80 -2.41 -17.22
N TRP A 134 4.45 -1.22 -16.72
CA TRP A 134 4.08 -0.10 -17.56
C TRP A 134 5.33 0.69 -17.95
N LEU A 135 5.86 0.45 -19.15
CA LEU A 135 7.02 1.18 -19.66
C LEU A 135 6.57 2.26 -20.65
N GLN A 136 6.64 3.54 -20.23
CA GLN A 136 6.20 4.69 -21.03
C GLN A 136 4.74 4.54 -21.53
N GLY A 137 3.85 4.05 -20.64
CA GLY A 137 2.43 3.83 -20.95
C GLY A 137 2.12 2.54 -21.74
N ARG A 138 3.13 1.70 -22.05
CA ARG A 138 2.99 0.41 -22.72
C ARG A 138 3.00 -0.73 -21.70
N MET A 139 2.08 -1.68 -21.83
CA MET A 139 2.06 -2.90 -21.02
C MET A 139 3.09 -3.88 -21.57
N VAL A 140 4.18 -4.12 -20.84
CA VAL A 140 5.29 -4.98 -21.29
C VAL A 140 5.44 -6.16 -20.34
N ILE A 141 5.36 -7.38 -20.85
CA ILE A 141 5.50 -8.61 -20.07
C ILE A 141 6.91 -8.69 -19.48
N SER A 142 6.99 -8.86 -18.16
CA SER A 142 8.24 -9.08 -17.42
C SER A 142 8.48 -10.57 -17.09
N ARG A 143 7.40 -11.35 -16.90
CA ARG A 143 7.45 -12.77 -16.61
C ARG A 143 6.23 -13.48 -17.17
N ASN A 144 6.43 -14.53 -17.96
CA ASN A 144 5.35 -15.35 -18.48
C ASN A 144 5.05 -16.53 -17.52
N GLY A 145 3.78 -16.67 -17.15
CA GLY A 145 3.25 -17.81 -16.39
C GLY A 145 2.16 -18.56 -17.15
N SER A 146 1.92 -18.19 -18.42
CA SER A 146 0.95 -18.86 -19.28
C SER A 146 1.55 -20.10 -19.98
N ASP A 147 0.68 -20.90 -20.59
CA ASP A 147 1.04 -22.00 -21.51
C ASP A 147 1.56 -21.50 -22.86
N GLN A 148 1.43 -20.21 -23.15
CA GLN A 148 1.82 -19.58 -24.42
C GLN A 148 3.31 -19.22 -24.41
N ARG A 149 4.17 -20.16 -24.81
CA ARG A 149 5.64 -19.99 -24.79
C ARG A 149 6.16 -18.80 -25.60
N THR A 150 5.35 -18.25 -26.49
CA THR A 150 5.69 -17.09 -27.30
C THR A 150 5.54 -15.76 -26.58
N LEU A 151 4.93 -15.73 -25.39
CA LEU A 151 4.82 -14.53 -24.54
C LEU A 151 6.09 -14.37 -23.69
N VAL A 152 7.22 -14.15 -24.36
CA VAL A 152 8.51 -13.94 -23.69
C VAL A 152 8.58 -12.57 -23.01
N PRO A 153 9.43 -12.37 -21.98
CA PRO A 153 9.70 -11.04 -21.44
C PRO A 153 10.08 -10.05 -22.54
N GLY A 154 9.68 -8.78 -22.38
CA GLY A 154 9.82 -7.74 -23.42
C GLY A 154 8.68 -7.72 -24.44
N THR A 155 7.75 -8.69 -24.43
CA THR A 155 6.54 -8.67 -25.29
C THR A 155 5.60 -7.55 -24.83
N GLU A 156 5.19 -6.68 -25.76
CA GLU A 156 4.19 -5.63 -25.54
C GLU A 156 2.77 -6.19 -25.74
N VAL A 157 1.87 -5.96 -24.78
CA VAL A 157 0.44 -6.24 -24.87
C VAL A 157 -0.27 -4.99 -25.37
N LEU A 158 -0.81 -5.03 -26.57
CA LEU A 158 -1.48 -3.89 -27.21
C LEU A 158 -2.95 -3.80 -26.81
N THR A 159 -3.64 -4.95 -26.79
CA THR A 159 -5.05 -5.03 -26.37
C THR A 159 -5.31 -6.31 -25.56
N ILE A 160 -6.32 -6.24 -24.69
CA ILE A 160 -6.92 -7.37 -23.98
C ILE A 160 -8.41 -7.41 -24.37
N ASP A 161 -8.85 -8.48 -25.04
CA ASP A 161 -10.21 -8.61 -25.60
C ASP A 161 -10.64 -7.36 -26.42
N GLY A 162 -9.71 -6.81 -27.20
CA GLY A 162 -9.94 -5.63 -28.05
C GLY A 162 -9.84 -4.29 -27.32
N ILE A 163 -9.74 -4.25 -25.99
CA ILE A 163 -9.55 -3.03 -25.21
C ILE A 163 -8.06 -2.66 -25.22
N ALA A 164 -7.72 -1.45 -25.66
CA ALA A 164 -6.33 -1.00 -25.72
C ALA A 164 -5.71 -0.90 -24.33
N SER A 165 -4.46 -1.36 -24.16
CA SER A 165 -3.71 -1.29 -22.90
C SER A 165 -3.60 0.15 -22.36
N THR A 166 -3.49 1.14 -23.26
CA THR A 166 -3.50 2.56 -22.89
C THR A 166 -4.83 3.01 -22.30
N GLN A 167 -5.94 2.47 -22.81
CA GLN A 167 -7.29 2.72 -22.28
C GLN A 167 -7.46 2.05 -20.90
N ILE A 168 -6.92 0.85 -20.73
CA ILE A 168 -6.88 0.15 -19.44
C ILE A 168 -6.08 0.98 -18.43
N LEU A 169 -4.87 1.44 -18.78
CA LEU A 169 -4.06 2.28 -17.90
C LEU A 169 -4.79 3.56 -17.51
N ALA A 170 -5.40 4.26 -18.46
CA ALA A 170 -6.14 5.49 -18.17
C ALA A 170 -7.29 5.27 -17.16
N ALA A 171 -8.03 4.16 -17.29
CA ALA A 171 -9.07 3.80 -16.33
C ALA A 171 -8.50 3.47 -14.94
N LEU A 172 -7.43 2.69 -14.88
CA LEU A 172 -6.73 2.34 -13.64
C LEU A 172 -6.19 3.58 -12.91
N MET A 173 -5.64 4.56 -13.65
CA MET A 173 -5.13 5.81 -13.08
C MET A 173 -6.22 6.62 -12.36
N SER A 174 -7.49 6.46 -12.72
CA SER A 174 -8.61 7.15 -12.06
C SER A 174 -8.85 6.69 -10.62
N VAL A 175 -8.44 5.47 -10.26
CA VAL A 175 -8.61 4.85 -8.95
C VAL A 175 -7.28 4.65 -8.21
N ALA A 176 -6.15 4.91 -8.86
CA ALA A 176 -4.82 4.75 -8.29
C ALA A 176 -4.49 5.86 -7.30
N ARG A 177 -4.08 5.47 -6.10
CA ARG A 177 -3.71 6.40 -5.02
C ARG A 177 -2.24 6.80 -5.09
N ALA A 178 -1.92 8.03 -4.74
CA ALA A 178 -0.55 8.49 -4.46
C ALA A 178 -0.57 9.81 -3.69
N ASP A 179 0.55 10.18 -3.08
CA ASP A 179 0.72 11.51 -2.49
C ASP A 179 0.98 12.55 -3.59
N GLY A 180 0.15 13.58 -3.65
CA GLY A 180 0.30 14.69 -4.59
C GLY A 180 0.22 14.29 -6.07
N SER A 181 1.07 14.89 -6.89
CA SER A 181 1.13 14.68 -8.35
C SER A 181 2.10 13.55 -8.75
N ASN A 182 2.19 12.48 -7.95
CA ASN A 182 3.12 11.38 -8.17
C ASN A 182 2.53 10.27 -9.05
N ASP A 183 2.52 10.50 -10.37
CA ASP A 183 1.99 9.52 -11.33
C ASP A 183 2.86 8.27 -11.44
N GLY A 184 4.18 8.36 -11.19
CA GLY A 184 5.05 7.19 -11.13
C GLY A 184 4.56 6.16 -10.10
N LYS A 185 4.15 6.62 -8.90
CA LYS A 185 3.56 5.76 -7.86
C LYS A 185 2.23 5.16 -8.31
N ARG A 186 1.35 5.96 -8.95
CA ARG A 186 0.06 5.48 -9.47
C ARG A 186 0.24 4.38 -10.51
N ILE A 187 1.20 4.58 -11.42
CA ILE A 187 1.50 3.62 -12.48
C ILE A 187 2.03 2.31 -11.91
N VAL A 188 3.03 2.37 -11.02
CA VAL A 188 3.68 1.16 -10.48
C VAL A 188 2.73 0.32 -9.62
N GLN A 189 1.78 0.94 -8.91
CA GLN A 189 0.73 0.23 -8.18
C GLN A 189 -0.22 -0.56 -9.10
N MET A 190 -0.32 -0.18 -10.37
CA MET A 190 -1.16 -0.84 -11.37
C MET A 190 -0.33 -1.77 -12.29
N GLU A 191 0.83 -2.21 -11.83
CA GLU A 191 1.61 -3.29 -12.43
C GLU A 191 1.28 -4.64 -11.79
N LEU A 192 1.67 -5.72 -12.44
CA LEU A 192 1.71 -7.06 -11.84
C LEU A 192 3.17 -7.49 -11.74
N GLN A 193 3.73 -7.40 -10.54
CA GLN A 193 5.12 -7.73 -10.29
C GLN A 193 5.29 -9.01 -9.46
N GLY A 194 4.22 -9.54 -8.89
CA GLY A 194 4.21 -10.72 -8.04
C GLY A 194 4.69 -10.42 -6.61
N PHE A 195 4.55 -9.19 -6.14
CA PHE A 195 4.91 -8.81 -4.77
C PHE A 195 3.92 -9.35 -3.73
N ALA A 196 2.67 -9.57 -4.14
CA ALA A 196 1.61 -10.12 -3.31
C ALA A 196 0.79 -11.17 -4.08
N ARG A 197 0.00 -11.96 -3.35
CA ARG A 197 -0.94 -12.93 -3.95
C ARG A 197 -1.99 -12.26 -4.81
N ILE A 198 -2.41 -11.04 -4.41
CA ILE A 198 -3.36 -10.18 -5.13
C ILE A 198 -2.77 -8.77 -5.09
N GLU A 199 -2.61 -8.16 -6.25
CA GLU A 199 -2.11 -6.79 -6.41
C GLU A 199 -3.27 -5.87 -6.85
N ALA A 200 -3.10 -4.56 -6.76
CA ALA A 200 -4.17 -3.61 -7.05
C ALA A 200 -4.74 -3.77 -8.48
N PHE A 201 -3.91 -4.10 -9.45
CA PHE A 201 -4.35 -4.43 -10.80
C PHE A 201 -5.35 -5.59 -10.82
N ASP A 202 -5.10 -6.65 -10.06
CA ASP A 202 -5.98 -7.83 -9.97
C ASP A 202 -7.36 -7.47 -9.40
N VAL A 203 -7.43 -6.42 -8.56
CA VAL A 203 -8.66 -5.91 -7.95
C VAL A 203 -9.42 -5.01 -8.91
N TYR A 204 -8.73 -4.01 -9.47
CA TYR A 204 -9.39 -2.96 -10.24
C TYR A 204 -9.70 -3.33 -11.68
N LEU A 205 -8.90 -4.18 -12.33
CA LEU A 205 -9.16 -4.57 -13.72
C LEU A 205 -10.54 -5.21 -13.91
N PRO A 206 -10.93 -6.26 -13.14
CA PRO A 206 -12.24 -6.89 -13.33
C PRO A 206 -13.42 -6.01 -12.90
N LEU A 207 -13.22 -5.05 -11.99
CA LEU A 207 -14.24 -4.09 -11.58
C LEU A 207 -14.47 -3.02 -12.64
N LEU A 208 -13.40 -2.51 -13.26
CA LEU A 208 -13.45 -1.48 -14.31
C LEU A 208 -13.87 -2.06 -15.67
N PHE A 209 -13.54 -3.32 -15.94
CA PHE A 209 -13.79 -4.00 -17.20
C PHE A 209 -14.45 -5.37 -16.98
N PRO A 210 -15.69 -5.41 -16.43
CA PRO A 210 -16.37 -6.67 -16.10
C PRO A 210 -16.67 -7.55 -17.33
N GLN A 211 -16.63 -6.98 -18.54
CA GLN A 211 -16.83 -7.68 -19.82
C GLN A 211 -15.62 -8.51 -20.27
N LEU A 212 -14.44 -8.36 -19.66
CA LEU A 212 -13.26 -9.14 -20.04
C LEU A 212 -13.49 -10.64 -19.81
N SER A 213 -13.07 -11.44 -20.78
CA SER A 213 -13.17 -12.91 -20.72
C SER A 213 -12.26 -13.50 -19.65
N ALA A 214 -12.65 -14.64 -19.08
CA ALA A 214 -11.78 -15.47 -18.26
C ALA A 214 -10.56 -16.00 -19.05
N ASN A 215 -10.68 -16.10 -20.39
CA ASN A 215 -9.61 -16.54 -21.28
C ASN A 215 -9.40 -15.49 -22.37
N PRO A 216 -8.79 -14.34 -22.03
CA PRO A 216 -8.76 -13.18 -22.92
C PRO A 216 -7.92 -13.43 -24.19
N LEU A 217 -8.34 -12.78 -25.26
CA LEU A 217 -7.56 -12.67 -26.48
C LEU A 217 -6.65 -11.45 -26.38
N LEU A 218 -5.36 -11.69 -26.39
CA LEU A 218 -4.35 -10.63 -26.39
C LEU A 218 -3.92 -10.33 -27.82
N ARG A 219 -3.85 -9.05 -28.19
CA ARG A 219 -3.04 -8.61 -29.31
C ARG A 219 -1.68 -8.17 -28.79
N VAL A 220 -0.61 -8.77 -29.29
CA VAL A 220 0.73 -8.56 -28.78
C VAL A 220 1.73 -8.27 -29.89
N ARG A 221 2.81 -7.58 -29.49
CA ARG A 221 3.99 -7.35 -30.32
C ARG A 221 5.22 -7.93 -29.60
N GLY A 222 5.92 -8.86 -30.27
CA GLY A 222 7.14 -9.46 -29.71
C GLY A 222 8.31 -8.47 -29.64
N PRO A 223 9.33 -8.75 -28.82
CA PRO A 223 10.53 -7.91 -28.79
C PRO A 223 11.22 -7.88 -30.15
N GLY A 224 11.79 -6.72 -30.50
CA GLY A 224 12.54 -6.52 -31.73
C GLY A 224 11.75 -6.66 -33.05
N THR A 225 10.41 -6.76 -33.01
CA THR A 225 9.58 -6.89 -34.20
C THR A 225 8.42 -5.90 -34.20
N ALA A 226 8.04 -5.45 -35.41
CA ALA A 226 6.82 -4.66 -35.63
C ALA A 226 5.58 -5.54 -35.87
N LYS A 227 5.75 -6.87 -36.04
CA LYS A 227 4.66 -7.79 -36.36
C LYS A 227 3.78 -8.03 -35.14
N GLU A 228 2.49 -7.73 -35.29
CA GLU A 228 1.46 -8.03 -34.30
C GLU A 228 0.88 -9.43 -34.53
N ARG A 229 0.40 -10.04 -33.46
CA ARG A 229 -0.32 -11.31 -33.49
C ARG A 229 -1.34 -11.39 -32.37
N ASP A 230 -2.35 -12.20 -32.58
CA ASP A 230 -3.35 -12.53 -31.57
C ASP A 230 -2.92 -13.82 -30.83
N VAL A 231 -3.05 -13.77 -29.50
CA VAL A 231 -2.71 -14.89 -28.63
C VAL A 231 -3.80 -15.05 -27.56
N ARG A 232 -4.46 -16.19 -27.54
CA ARG A 232 -5.42 -16.50 -26.48
C ARG A 232 -4.67 -17.10 -25.29
N VAL A 233 -4.95 -16.58 -24.11
CA VAL A 233 -4.39 -17.09 -22.85
C VAL A 233 -5.49 -17.63 -21.95
N HIS A 234 -5.16 -18.58 -21.08
CA HIS A 234 -6.05 -19.05 -20.03
C HIS A 234 -5.79 -18.25 -18.76
N GLY A 235 -6.85 -17.65 -18.21
CA GLY A 235 -6.77 -16.95 -16.92
C GLY A 235 -6.45 -17.93 -15.80
N LEU A 236 -5.85 -17.41 -14.73
CA LEU A 236 -5.49 -18.17 -13.56
C LEU A 236 -6.58 -18.07 -12.49
N ASN A 237 -6.75 -19.10 -11.69
CA ASN A 237 -7.47 -19.00 -10.42
C ASN A 237 -6.54 -18.41 -9.31
N ALA A 238 -7.12 -18.11 -8.14
CA ALA A 238 -6.40 -17.50 -7.03
C ALA A 238 -5.18 -18.32 -6.55
N ALA A 239 -5.29 -19.67 -6.54
CA ALA A 239 -4.19 -20.54 -6.12
C ALA A 239 -3.04 -20.51 -7.14
N GLN A 240 -3.36 -20.57 -8.44
CA GLN A 240 -2.38 -20.48 -9.52
C GLN A 240 -1.72 -19.09 -9.55
N ARG A 241 -2.50 -18.00 -9.34
CA ARG A 241 -1.98 -16.65 -9.25
C ARG A 241 -1.05 -16.50 -8.05
N GLY A 242 -1.42 -17.05 -6.89
CA GLY A 242 -0.57 -17.09 -5.70
C GLY A 242 0.75 -17.83 -5.92
N ALA A 243 0.73 -18.94 -6.70
CA ALA A 243 1.94 -19.69 -7.05
C ALA A 243 2.88 -18.92 -8.01
N MET A 244 2.35 -17.92 -8.74
CA MET A 244 3.16 -17.02 -9.57
C MET A 244 3.77 -15.87 -8.76
N ALA A 245 3.25 -15.54 -7.58
CA ALA A 245 3.85 -14.53 -6.74
C ALA A 245 5.33 -14.89 -6.52
N ALA A 246 6.20 -13.92 -6.70
CA ALA A 246 7.58 -14.07 -6.26
C ALA A 246 7.50 -14.37 -4.77
N MET A 247 8.27 -15.36 -4.27
CA MET A 247 8.21 -15.80 -2.86
C MET A 247 8.73 -14.69 -1.92
N ARG A 248 7.99 -13.61 -1.85
CA ARG A 248 8.06 -12.57 -0.83
C ARG A 248 6.89 -12.78 0.11
N SER A 249 6.68 -14.04 0.54
CA SER A 249 5.54 -14.39 1.38
C SER A 249 5.78 -13.87 2.80
N ASP A 250 4.83 -13.07 3.29
CA ASP A 250 4.70 -12.71 4.71
C ASP A 250 4.49 -13.94 5.62
N ASP A 251 4.30 -15.13 5.05
CA ASP A 251 4.11 -16.40 5.75
C ASP A 251 5.43 -17.08 6.19
N SER A 252 6.60 -16.53 5.81
CA SER A 252 7.87 -17.04 6.33
C SER A 252 8.19 -16.39 7.67
N ALA A 253 8.68 -17.17 8.63
CA ALA A 253 9.14 -16.70 9.94
C ALA A 253 10.30 -15.67 9.85
N ALA A 254 10.83 -15.42 8.67
CA ALA A 254 11.79 -14.37 8.35
C ALA A 254 11.32 -13.62 7.10
N PRO A 255 11.20 -12.29 7.13
CA PRO A 255 10.94 -11.50 5.95
C PRO A 255 12.09 -11.64 4.94
N ALA A 256 11.79 -11.33 3.67
CA ALA A 256 12.73 -11.47 2.57
C ALA A 256 13.91 -10.46 2.58
N TRP A 257 14.36 -10.02 3.76
CA TRP A 257 15.57 -9.22 3.89
C TRP A 257 16.79 -10.13 3.79
N HIS A 258 17.73 -9.72 2.98
CA HIS A 258 18.91 -10.51 2.70
C HIS A 258 20.14 -9.61 2.57
N LEU A 259 21.25 -10.04 3.18
CA LEU A 259 22.58 -9.47 2.95
C LEU A 259 23.35 -10.42 2.03
N ASP A 260 23.54 -9.99 0.78
CA ASP A 260 24.40 -10.71 -0.18
C ASP A 260 25.83 -10.20 -0.11
N LEU A 261 26.77 -11.11 0.12
CA LEU A 261 28.21 -10.87 0.18
C LEU A 261 28.96 -11.70 -0.86
N SER A 262 28.28 -12.19 -1.90
CA SER A 262 28.85 -13.07 -2.93
C SER A 262 29.78 -12.35 -3.89
N THR A 263 29.58 -11.03 -4.08
CA THR A 263 30.42 -10.23 -4.97
C THR A 263 31.61 -9.62 -4.20
N PRO A 264 32.84 -9.91 -4.61
CA PRO A 264 34.01 -9.34 -3.95
C PRO A 264 33.97 -7.81 -3.94
N GLY A 265 34.12 -7.21 -2.76
CA GLY A 265 34.15 -5.75 -2.57
C GLY A 265 32.79 -5.05 -2.65
N LEU A 266 31.70 -5.78 -2.83
CA LEU A 266 30.36 -5.21 -2.90
C LEU A 266 29.39 -6.04 -2.05
N ALA A 267 28.69 -5.42 -1.13
CA ALA A 267 27.56 -6.01 -0.42
C ALA A 267 26.23 -5.45 -0.96
N VAL A 268 25.20 -6.30 -0.99
CA VAL A 268 23.83 -5.88 -1.33
C VAL A 268 22.91 -6.24 -0.18
N LEU A 269 22.34 -5.22 0.48
CA LEU A 269 21.33 -5.35 1.52
C LEU A 269 19.94 -5.16 0.88
N GLN A 270 19.24 -6.25 0.62
CA GLN A 270 17.90 -6.23 0.05
C GLN A 270 16.83 -6.09 1.13
N MET A 271 15.96 -5.10 0.99
CA MET A 271 14.91 -4.81 1.96
C MET A 271 13.59 -4.45 1.23
N PRO A 272 12.89 -5.44 0.65
CA PRO A 272 11.73 -5.20 -0.22
C PRO A 272 10.50 -4.68 0.51
N THR A 273 10.43 -4.74 1.84
CA THR A 273 9.34 -4.22 2.67
C THR A 273 9.85 -3.88 4.07
N TRP A 274 9.27 -2.87 4.70
CA TRP A 274 9.42 -2.58 6.12
C TRP A 274 8.12 -2.80 6.90
N ALA A 275 7.09 -3.34 6.24
CA ALA A 275 5.82 -3.74 6.87
C ALA A 275 5.98 -5.09 7.58
N VAL A 276 6.74 -5.11 8.67
CA VAL A 276 7.05 -6.29 9.48
C VAL A 276 6.37 -6.22 10.86
N TYR A 277 5.19 -5.59 10.93
CA TYR A 277 4.47 -5.31 12.18
C TYR A 277 4.09 -6.56 12.97
N ASP A 278 3.65 -7.62 12.28
CA ASP A 278 3.14 -8.84 12.89
C ASP A 278 4.19 -9.94 12.96
N SER A 279 5.43 -9.64 12.51
CA SER A 279 6.50 -10.62 12.57
C SER A 279 7.14 -10.63 13.95
N HIS A 280 7.39 -11.83 14.49
CA HIS A 280 8.23 -12.02 15.69
C HIS A 280 9.73 -12.00 15.37
N TRP A 281 10.08 -11.62 14.14
CA TRP A 281 11.45 -11.58 13.69
C TRP A 281 12.18 -10.34 14.20
N ASP A 282 13.34 -10.56 14.81
CA ASP A 282 14.21 -9.49 15.31
C ASP A 282 15.01 -8.86 14.16
N TRP A 283 14.37 -7.92 13.47
CA TRP A 283 14.98 -7.18 12.38
C TRP A 283 16.12 -6.26 12.82
N GLN A 284 16.11 -5.78 14.08
CA GLN A 284 17.19 -4.95 14.62
C GLN A 284 18.46 -5.79 14.81
N ALA A 285 18.31 -7.00 15.37
CA ALA A 285 19.41 -7.94 15.45
C ALA A 285 19.93 -8.38 14.06
N PHE A 286 19.07 -8.50 13.06
CA PHE A 286 19.50 -8.75 11.68
C PHE A 286 20.39 -7.62 11.16
N LEU A 287 19.98 -6.35 11.30
CA LEU A 287 20.78 -5.20 10.90
C LEU A 287 22.12 -5.14 11.64
N ALA A 288 22.10 -5.32 12.97
CA ALA A 288 23.33 -5.35 13.79
C ALA A 288 24.33 -6.40 13.28
N ARG A 289 23.86 -7.63 13.04
CA ARG A 289 24.73 -8.69 12.47
C ARG A 289 25.21 -8.36 11.06
N SER A 290 24.35 -7.75 10.25
CA SER A 290 24.71 -7.35 8.87
C SER A 290 25.85 -6.33 8.87
N PHE A 291 25.74 -5.27 9.66
CA PHE A 291 26.77 -4.24 9.74
C PHE A 291 28.06 -4.73 10.43
N THR A 292 27.96 -5.64 11.41
CA THR A 292 29.13 -6.35 11.94
C THR A 292 29.84 -7.14 10.86
N ALA A 293 29.12 -7.92 10.02
CA ALA A 293 29.71 -8.70 8.95
C ALA A 293 30.35 -7.82 7.85
N LEU A 294 29.79 -6.64 7.58
CA LEU A 294 30.38 -5.64 6.68
C LEU A 294 31.72 -5.12 7.21
N ALA A 295 31.78 -4.81 8.50
CA ALA A 295 32.97 -4.31 9.17
C ALA A 295 34.05 -5.38 9.26
N ASP A 296 33.72 -6.62 9.71
CA ASP A 296 34.66 -7.74 9.82
C ASP A 296 35.31 -8.13 8.50
N ARG A 297 34.59 -7.93 7.37
CA ARG A 297 35.09 -8.23 6.03
C ARG A 297 35.66 -7.02 5.32
N GLU A 298 35.70 -5.87 5.96
CA GLU A 298 36.22 -4.60 5.40
C GLU A 298 35.60 -4.29 4.04
N ILE A 299 34.26 -4.48 3.89
CA ILE A 299 33.57 -4.30 2.62
C ILE A 299 33.62 -2.82 2.20
N PRO A 300 34.15 -2.47 1.03
CA PRO A 300 34.33 -1.07 0.62
C PRO A 300 33.07 -0.42 0.02
N ALA A 301 32.07 -1.20 -0.41
CA ALA A 301 30.86 -0.68 -1.01
C ALA A 301 29.60 -1.45 -0.57
N LEU A 302 28.52 -0.71 -0.31
CA LEU A 302 27.20 -1.24 0.10
C LEU A 302 26.12 -0.69 -0.82
N VAL A 303 25.30 -1.57 -1.38
CA VAL A 303 24.01 -1.24 -2.01
C VAL A 303 22.90 -1.55 -1.02
N ILE A 304 22.03 -0.59 -0.76
CA ILE A 304 20.76 -0.79 -0.04
C ILE A 304 19.66 -0.83 -1.11
N ASP A 305 19.12 -2.03 -1.38
CA ASP A 305 18.08 -2.22 -2.38
C ASP A 305 16.68 -2.07 -1.74
N LEU A 306 16.04 -0.95 -2.05
CA LEU A 306 14.69 -0.59 -1.57
C LEU A 306 13.63 -0.73 -2.67
N ARG A 307 13.93 -1.34 -3.80
CA ARG A 307 12.96 -1.55 -4.88
C ARG A 307 11.78 -2.39 -4.36
N GLY A 308 10.55 -1.94 -4.64
CA GLY A 308 9.31 -2.54 -4.15
C GLY A 308 8.97 -2.22 -2.69
N ASN A 309 9.77 -1.42 -1.97
CA ASN A 309 9.52 -1.10 -0.57
C ASN A 309 8.62 0.13 -0.41
N GLU A 310 7.38 -0.07 0.03
CA GLU A 310 6.39 1.00 0.25
C GLU A 310 6.46 1.64 1.64
N GLY A 311 7.37 1.19 2.49
CA GLY A 311 7.49 1.64 3.87
C GLY A 311 7.01 0.60 4.89
N GLY A 312 6.61 1.07 6.05
CA GLY A 312 6.24 0.24 7.21
C GLY A 312 6.77 0.85 8.51
N LEU A 313 7.48 0.06 9.31
CA LEU A 313 8.15 0.53 10.52
C LEU A 313 9.25 1.55 10.21
N ASP A 314 9.66 2.34 11.20
CA ASP A 314 10.79 3.27 11.07
C ASP A 314 12.15 2.54 11.16
N VAL A 315 12.39 1.69 10.18
CA VAL A 315 13.68 1.00 9.99
C VAL A 315 14.74 2.00 9.53
N GLY A 316 14.32 3.02 8.80
CA GLY A 316 15.20 4.03 8.21
C GLY A 316 16.04 4.79 9.23
N SER A 317 15.51 5.10 10.41
CA SER A 317 16.28 5.75 11.47
C SER A 317 17.41 4.87 12.00
N VAL A 318 17.19 3.56 12.12
CA VAL A 318 18.24 2.60 12.53
C VAL A 318 19.30 2.46 11.44
N LEU A 319 18.90 2.35 10.16
CA LEU A 319 19.85 2.31 9.03
C LEU A 319 20.74 3.57 9.00
N LEU A 320 20.13 4.76 9.10
CA LEU A 320 20.87 6.01 9.12
C LEU A 320 21.93 6.03 10.23
N GLY A 321 21.62 5.42 11.40
CA GLY A 321 22.59 5.30 12.51
C GLY A 321 23.82 4.46 12.13
N TYR A 322 23.66 3.43 11.31
CA TYR A 322 24.79 2.64 10.80
C TYR A 322 25.55 3.32 9.64
N LEU A 323 24.91 4.26 8.94
CA LEU A 323 25.52 4.96 7.81
C LEU A 323 26.23 6.27 8.20
N SER A 324 26.04 6.75 9.42
CA SER A 324 26.58 8.04 9.84
C SER A 324 27.46 7.91 11.08
N ALA A 325 28.63 8.56 11.04
CA ALA A 325 29.50 8.68 12.20
C ALA A 325 29.07 9.78 13.20
N GLY A 326 28.16 10.66 12.79
CA GLY A 326 27.64 11.78 13.57
C GLY A 326 26.12 11.78 13.71
N GLU A 327 25.60 12.59 14.61
CA GLU A 327 24.15 12.77 14.74
C GLU A 327 23.56 13.38 13.46
N ILE A 328 22.40 12.86 13.03
CA ILE A 328 21.60 13.43 11.94
C ILE A 328 20.43 14.19 12.56
N ALA A 329 20.33 15.48 12.27
CA ALA A 329 19.26 16.33 12.79
C ALA A 329 17.88 15.85 12.32
N ALA A 330 16.86 16.08 13.15
CA ALA A 330 15.48 15.86 12.81
C ALA A 330 15.07 16.67 11.56
N PRO A 331 14.21 16.10 10.69
CA PRO A 331 13.67 16.88 9.59
C PRO A 331 12.81 18.04 10.10
N GLN A 332 12.89 19.18 9.41
CA GLN A 332 12.09 20.38 9.74
C GLN A 332 10.62 20.14 9.33
N MET A 333 9.86 19.44 10.20
CA MET A 333 8.48 19.04 9.96
C MET A 333 7.58 19.44 11.13
N ARG A 334 6.33 19.78 10.83
CA ARG A 334 5.26 19.92 11.82
C ARG A 334 4.39 18.67 11.80
N THR A 335 4.16 18.09 12.96
CA THR A 335 3.23 16.95 13.12
C THR A 335 1.89 17.50 13.60
N LEU A 336 0.88 17.39 12.75
CA LEU A 336 -0.42 18.02 12.95
C LEU A 336 -1.55 16.98 12.90
N VAL A 337 -2.61 17.23 13.68
CA VAL A 337 -3.88 16.48 13.66
C VAL A 337 -5.04 17.46 13.56
N HIS A 338 -6.21 17.02 13.03
CA HIS A 338 -7.40 17.87 12.89
C HIS A 338 -8.29 17.92 14.14
N TYR A 339 -8.14 16.99 15.04
CA TYR A 339 -8.98 16.89 16.24
C TYR A 339 -8.14 16.62 17.48
N ARG A 340 -8.68 16.98 18.66
CA ARG A 340 -8.13 16.59 19.96
C ARG A 340 -8.84 15.36 20.51
N ARG A 341 -10.17 15.31 20.37
CA ARG A 341 -11.02 14.17 20.73
C ARG A 341 -11.93 13.83 19.56
N LEU A 342 -12.08 12.54 19.28
CA LEU A 342 -12.98 12.01 18.27
C LEU A 342 -14.41 12.47 18.57
N PRO A 343 -15.11 13.14 17.64
CA PRO A 343 -16.51 13.51 17.82
C PRO A 343 -17.42 12.29 18.00
N ASP A 344 -18.35 12.35 18.94
CA ASP A 344 -19.28 11.26 19.25
C ASP A 344 -20.09 10.82 18.01
N ALA A 345 -20.42 11.76 17.11
CA ALA A 345 -21.14 11.48 15.86
C ALA A 345 -20.37 10.58 14.86
N LEU A 346 -19.07 10.40 15.05
CA LEU A 346 -18.23 9.51 14.23
C LEU A 346 -17.80 8.24 14.97
N ALA A 347 -17.97 8.20 16.29
CA ALA A 347 -17.41 7.14 17.14
C ALA A 347 -17.92 5.74 16.78
N ALA A 348 -19.17 5.62 16.31
CA ALA A 348 -19.78 4.36 15.91
C ALA A 348 -19.30 3.83 14.54
N TYR A 349 -18.70 4.70 13.71
CA TYR A 349 -18.31 4.36 12.33
C TYR A 349 -16.83 4.06 12.17
N VAL A 350 -16.03 4.18 13.24
CA VAL A 350 -14.57 3.99 13.13
C VAL A 350 -14.05 2.95 14.10
N THR A 351 -13.10 2.14 13.61
CA THR A 351 -12.27 1.24 14.41
C THR A 351 -10.80 1.63 14.31
N THR A 352 -9.96 1.13 15.19
CA THR A 352 -8.52 1.37 15.21
C THR A 352 -7.82 0.31 16.05
N TRP A 353 -6.53 0.11 15.85
CA TRP A 353 -5.70 -0.79 16.66
C TRP A 353 -5.25 -0.16 18.01
N ASP A 354 -5.32 1.19 18.14
CA ASP A 354 -4.93 1.90 19.35
C ASP A 354 -6.03 2.88 19.79
N ALA A 355 -6.66 2.58 20.92
CA ALA A 355 -7.74 3.39 21.48
C ALA A 355 -7.31 4.83 21.82
N SER A 356 -6.00 5.07 22.05
CA SER A 356 -5.48 6.41 22.33
C SER A 356 -5.66 7.39 21.17
N PHE A 357 -5.86 6.90 19.95
CA PHE A 357 -6.15 7.76 18.79
C PHE A 357 -7.54 8.41 18.87
N ARG A 358 -8.43 7.91 19.72
CA ARG A 358 -9.76 8.52 19.94
C ARG A 358 -9.70 9.81 20.78
N ASP A 359 -8.66 9.96 21.60
CA ASP A 359 -8.44 11.18 22.40
C ASP A 359 -6.92 11.40 22.59
N TRP A 360 -6.40 12.39 21.89
CA TRP A 360 -4.98 12.78 22.02
C TRP A 360 -4.68 13.48 23.36
N GLY A 361 -5.71 13.91 24.09
CA GLY A 361 -5.58 14.54 25.39
C GLY A 361 -4.72 15.82 25.36
N THR A 362 -3.77 15.90 26.29
CA THR A 362 -2.83 17.02 26.41
C THR A 362 -1.74 17.03 25.33
N ARG A 363 -1.58 15.93 24.59
CA ARG A 363 -0.63 15.86 23.46
C ARG A 363 -1.05 16.73 22.29
N ALA A 364 -2.35 16.93 22.07
CA ALA A 364 -2.88 17.81 21.04
C ALA A 364 -2.98 19.24 21.57
N VAL A 365 -2.02 20.08 21.20
CA VAL A 365 -1.95 21.50 21.55
C VAL A 365 -2.47 22.34 20.40
N ALA A 366 -3.38 23.30 20.65
CA ALA A 366 -3.94 24.16 19.60
C ALA A 366 -2.82 24.86 18.83
N TYR A 367 -2.86 24.75 17.50
CA TYR A 367 -1.88 25.35 16.58
C TYR A 367 -2.49 26.53 15.82
N ASP A 368 -3.63 26.31 15.16
CA ASP A 368 -4.41 27.34 14.48
C ASP A 368 -5.90 26.96 14.49
N ALA A 369 -6.71 27.62 13.64
CA ALA A 369 -8.16 27.37 13.58
C ALA A 369 -8.56 25.96 13.11
N ARG A 370 -7.63 25.20 12.48
CA ARG A 370 -7.89 23.87 11.89
C ARG A 370 -7.12 22.77 12.55
N PHE A 371 -5.96 23.07 13.12
CA PHE A 371 -4.99 22.06 13.52
C PHE A 371 -4.63 22.13 14.99
N TYR A 372 -4.25 21.00 15.51
CA TYR A 372 -3.50 20.85 16.74
C TYR A 372 -2.10 20.31 16.38
N THR A 373 -1.05 20.85 17.02
CA THR A 373 0.27 20.21 17.02
C THR A 373 0.18 18.97 17.90
N LEU A 374 0.58 17.84 17.36
CA LEU A 374 0.68 16.60 18.13
C LEU A 374 2.09 16.48 18.70
N ASN A 375 2.21 16.72 19.99
CA ASN A 375 3.46 16.55 20.72
C ASN A 375 3.76 15.04 20.87
N PRO A 376 5.03 14.63 20.74
CA PRO A 376 5.42 13.26 21.01
C PRO A 376 5.11 12.87 22.46
N VAL A 377 5.04 11.58 22.74
CA VAL A 377 5.01 11.08 24.12
C VAL A 377 6.34 11.45 24.78
N ALA A 378 6.31 11.82 26.06
CA ALA A 378 7.52 12.16 26.80
C ALA A 378 8.59 11.05 26.62
N GLY A 379 9.78 11.44 26.18
CA GLY A 379 10.84 10.51 25.80
C GLY A 379 10.88 10.12 24.32
N ALA A 380 9.87 10.48 23.51
CA ALA A 380 9.83 10.22 22.08
C ALA A 380 10.44 11.34 21.21
N ASP A 381 10.89 12.46 21.82
CA ASP A 381 11.59 13.55 21.12
C ASP A 381 12.91 13.08 20.46
N ALA A 382 13.41 11.91 20.88
CA ALA A 382 14.57 11.28 20.26
C ALA A 382 14.28 10.63 18.89
N GLN A 383 13.02 10.37 18.53
CA GLN A 383 12.69 9.59 17.32
C GLN A 383 13.02 10.30 16.00
N ASP A 384 13.06 11.62 15.98
CA ASP A 384 13.41 12.36 14.77
C ASP A 384 14.93 12.63 14.65
N ARG A 385 15.68 12.50 15.75
CA ARG A 385 17.15 12.61 15.79
C ARG A 385 17.76 11.21 15.68
N VAL A 386 18.70 11.04 14.78
CA VAL A 386 19.41 9.76 14.63
C VAL A 386 20.75 9.84 15.34
N THR A 387 20.97 8.93 16.27
CA THR A 387 22.27 8.71 16.90
C THR A 387 23.03 7.62 16.15
N PRO A 388 24.38 7.75 16.02
CA PRO A 388 25.20 6.73 15.38
C PRO A 388 25.11 5.38 16.07
N ASN A 389 25.07 4.30 15.27
CA ASN A 389 25.22 2.92 15.69
C ASN A 389 26.64 2.41 15.44
N ALA A 390 27.08 1.40 16.18
CA ALA A 390 28.38 0.76 15.98
C ALA A 390 28.18 -0.73 15.59
N PRO A 391 29.03 -1.25 14.65
CA PRO A 391 29.98 -0.52 13.84
C PRO A 391 29.28 0.30 12.76
N HIS A 392 29.71 1.54 12.50
CA HIS A 392 29.19 2.31 11.35
C HIS A 392 29.92 1.94 10.05
N PHE A 393 29.23 2.05 8.94
CA PHE A 393 29.79 1.73 7.64
C PHE A 393 30.53 2.94 7.05
N ASN A 394 31.80 2.74 6.68
CA ASN A 394 32.67 3.82 6.17
C ASN A 394 32.91 3.77 4.67
N GLY A 395 32.38 2.76 3.98
CA GLY A 395 32.56 2.59 2.54
C GLY A 395 31.60 3.46 1.70
N LYS A 396 31.63 3.26 0.39
CA LYS A 396 30.69 3.90 -0.54
C LYS A 396 29.30 3.28 -0.37
N VAL A 397 28.25 4.11 -0.27
CA VAL A 397 26.87 3.65 -0.15
C VAL A 397 26.07 4.07 -1.37
N PHE A 398 25.32 3.14 -1.93
CA PHE A 398 24.34 3.35 -2.97
C PHE A 398 22.95 2.93 -2.44
N VAL A 399 21.89 3.65 -2.80
CA VAL A 399 20.52 3.27 -2.48
C VAL A 399 19.74 3.16 -3.78
N LEU A 400 19.22 1.96 -4.06
CA LEU A 400 18.32 1.74 -5.20
C LEU A 400 16.93 2.19 -4.82
N ILE A 401 16.39 3.16 -5.57
CA ILE A 401 15.10 3.78 -5.30
C ILE A 401 14.17 3.72 -6.51
N GLY A 402 12.87 3.76 -6.23
CA GLY A 402 11.85 3.75 -7.28
C GLY A 402 10.50 4.30 -6.83
N PRO A 403 9.52 4.30 -7.74
CA PRO A 403 8.19 4.84 -7.48
C PRO A 403 7.41 4.13 -6.36
N ASP A 404 7.83 2.92 -5.96
CA ASP A 404 7.27 2.23 -4.80
C ASP A 404 7.59 2.92 -3.48
N ASN A 405 8.77 3.56 -3.39
CA ASN A 405 9.26 4.10 -2.12
C ASN A 405 8.40 5.27 -1.61
N SER A 406 7.59 4.98 -0.62
CA SER A 406 6.66 5.92 0.02
C SER A 406 6.76 5.81 1.55
N SER A 407 5.99 6.59 2.31
CA SER A 407 5.89 6.50 3.76
C SER A 407 7.27 6.52 4.47
N ALA A 408 7.57 5.54 5.31
CA ALA A 408 8.84 5.45 6.07
C ALA A 408 10.06 5.35 5.15
N THR A 409 9.97 4.58 4.05
CA THR A 409 11.05 4.46 3.06
C THR A 409 11.34 5.79 2.37
N PHE A 410 10.31 6.53 1.98
CA PHE A 410 10.48 7.89 1.45
C PHE A 410 11.19 8.81 2.45
N THR A 411 10.80 8.76 3.73
CA THR A 411 11.43 9.56 4.79
C THR A 411 12.93 9.24 4.92
N PHE A 412 13.29 7.97 4.87
CA PHE A 412 14.69 7.53 4.87
C PHE A 412 15.45 8.09 3.66
N VAL A 413 14.94 7.89 2.43
CA VAL A 413 15.59 8.35 1.19
C VAL A 413 15.76 9.86 1.21
N GLN A 414 14.76 10.62 1.69
CA GLN A 414 14.86 12.07 1.84
C GLN A 414 15.99 12.48 2.80
N ARG A 415 16.14 11.75 3.92
CA ARG A 415 17.21 12.02 4.89
C ARG A 415 18.58 11.65 4.35
N VAL A 416 18.71 10.52 3.66
CA VAL A 416 19.96 10.11 2.96
C VAL A 416 20.39 11.19 1.98
N GLN A 417 19.48 11.69 1.12
CA GLN A 417 19.80 12.74 0.16
C GLN A 417 20.27 14.03 0.85
N ARG A 418 19.55 14.46 1.90
CA ARG A 418 19.91 15.70 2.63
C ARG A 418 21.25 15.63 3.35
N SER A 419 21.62 14.44 3.81
CA SER A 419 22.87 14.20 4.55
C SER A 419 24.04 13.81 3.66
N GLY A 420 23.81 13.59 2.36
CA GLY A 420 24.85 13.16 1.42
C GLY A 420 25.49 11.81 1.77
N LEU A 421 24.74 10.92 2.46
CA LEU A 421 25.27 9.65 2.98
C LEU A 421 25.38 8.57 1.92
N ALA A 422 24.68 8.70 0.80
CA ALA A 422 24.70 7.72 -0.27
C ALA A 422 24.37 8.36 -1.62
N THR A 423 24.75 7.68 -2.70
CA THR A 423 24.30 7.99 -4.06
C THR A 423 22.97 7.26 -4.32
N LEU A 424 21.95 8.02 -4.70
CA LEU A 424 20.63 7.49 -5.04
C LEU A 424 20.59 7.09 -6.52
N VAL A 425 20.24 5.84 -6.80
CA VAL A 425 20.22 5.27 -8.16
C VAL A 425 18.82 4.75 -8.48
N GLY A 426 18.28 5.02 -9.67
CA GLY A 426 16.99 4.48 -10.11
C GLY A 426 16.01 5.55 -10.59
N GLN A 427 14.78 5.52 -10.06
CA GLN A 427 13.69 6.40 -10.45
C GLN A 427 13.20 7.25 -9.26
N PRO A 428 12.51 8.39 -9.51
CA PRO A 428 11.93 9.20 -8.43
C PRO A 428 11.03 8.39 -7.50
N THR A 429 11.13 8.67 -6.19
CA THR A 429 10.35 7.98 -5.16
C THR A 429 8.85 8.29 -5.22
N GLY A 430 8.04 7.40 -4.66
CA GLY A 430 6.58 7.50 -4.62
C GLY A 430 5.99 8.37 -3.52
N GLY A 431 6.78 8.80 -2.53
CA GLY A 431 6.36 9.78 -1.53
C GLY A 431 6.40 11.21 -2.08
N ASN A 432 6.06 12.22 -1.25
CA ASN A 432 5.97 13.60 -1.69
C ASN A 432 6.68 14.56 -0.73
N LEU A 433 7.49 15.47 -1.26
CA LEU A 433 8.23 16.48 -0.48
C LEU A 433 7.30 17.45 0.26
N ARG A 434 6.04 17.64 -0.18
CA ARG A 434 5.03 18.42 0.55
C ARG A 434 4.55 17.76 1.82
N GLY A 435 5.03 16.57 2.13
CA GLY A 435 4.74 15.81 3.33
C GLY A 435 3.79 14.65 3.11
N THR A 436 3.58 13.88 4.16
CA THR A 436 2.78 12.65 4.15
C THR A 436 1.73 12.67 5.24
N ASN A 437 0.73 11.82 5.12
CA ASN A 437 -0.23 11.52 6.18
C ASN A 437 -0.07 10.05 6.56
N GLY A 438 -0.17 9.71 7.85
CA GLY A 438 0.03 8.32 8.27
C GLY A 438 0.16 8.18 9.79
N SER A 439 0.97 7.22 10.24
CA SER A 439 1.34 6.91 11.63
C SER A 439 0.20 6.45 12.53
N ALA A 440 -1.03 6.93 12.37
CA ALA A 440 -2.22 6.54 13.08
C ALA A 440 -3.39 6.52 12.10
N PHE A 441 -4.33 5.56 12.28
CA PHE A 441 -5.45 5.39 11.35
C PHE A 441 -6.74 5.13 12.10
N PHE A 442 -7.82 5.63 11.54
CA PHE A 442 -9.13 5.03 11.70
C PHE A 442 -9.49 4.24 10.45
N PHE A 443 -10.15 3.11 10.65
CA PHE A 443 -10.83 2.35 9.62
C PHE A 443 -12.29 2.76 9.66
N LEU A 444 -12.71 3.52 8.65
CA LEU A 444 -14.06 4.08 8.55
C LEU A 444 -14.98 3.07 7.89
N HIS A 445 -15.98 2.59 8.61
CA HIS A 445 -17.00 1.68 8.11
C HIS A 445 -18.24 2.45 7.65
N LEU A 446 -18.57 2.32 6.38
CA LEU A 446 -19.77 2.90 5.82
C LEU A 446 -20.99 2.02 6.16
N PRO A 447 -22.07 2.59 6.79
CA PRO A 447 -23.07 1.77 7.46
C PRO A 447 -23.96 0.95 6.52
N ASN A 448 -24.10 1.34 5.25
CA ASN A 448 -25.01 0.68 4.31
C ASN A 448 -24.27 -0.21 3.31
N SER A 449 -23.24 0.32 2.66
CA SER A 449 -22.40 -0.46 1.72
C SER A 449 -21.44 -1.42 2.42
N GLN A 450 -21.18 -1.20 3.71
CA GLN A 450 -20.18 -1.92 4.51
C GLN A 450 -18.74 -1.74 3.98
N ILE A 451 -18.52 -0.84 3.05
CA ILE A 451 -17.17 -0.54 2.54
C ILE A 451 -16.37 0.12 3.66
N GLU A 452 -15.16 -0.38 3.86
CA GLU A 452 -14.18 0.21 4.78
C GLU A 452 -13.22 1.13 4.03
N VAL A 453 -12.90 2.28 4.64
CA VAL A 453 -11.96 3.27 4.09
C VAL A 453 -10.88 3.57 5.12
N ASP A 454 -9.62 3.41 4.74
CA ASP A 454 -8.47 3.79 5.56
C ASP A 454 -8.40 5.33 5.64
N LEU A 455 -8.33 5.87 6.85
CA LEU A 455 -8.29 7.30 7.12
C LEU A 455 -7.08 7.64 8.00
N PRO A 456 -6.03 8.24 7.45
CA PRO A 456 -4.86 8.65 8.23
C PRO A 456 -5.19 9.86 9.10
N LEU A 457 -4.67 9.87 10.33
CA LEU A 457 -5.03 10.84 11.36
C LEU A 457 -3.92 11.88 11.64
N VAL A 458 -2.69 11.57 11.29
CA VAL A 458 -1.54 12.43 11.55
C VAL A 458 -0.93 12.88 10.22
N ALA A 459 -0.74 14.18 10.08
CA ALA A 459 -0.02 14.75 8.95
C ALA A 459 1.35 15.29 9.37
N ARG A 460 2.34 15.06 8.53
CA ARG A 460 3.63 15.73 8.59
C ARG A 460 3.69 16.78 7.48
N PHE A 461 3.88 18.04 7.85
CA PHE A 461 4.03 19.15 6.92
C PHE A 461 5.44 19.73 7.05
N PRO A 462 6.16 19.95 5.94
CA PRO A 462 7.43 20.67 6.00
C PRO A 462 7.23 22.10 6.50
N THR A 463 8.21 22.64 7.21
CA THR A 463 8.17 24.02 7.73
C THR A 463 8.40 25.07 6.63
N THR A 464 8.91 24.65 5.48
CA THR A 464 9.13 25.50 4.29
C THR A 464 8.37 24.94 3.10
N VAL A 465 8.05 25.79 2.13
CA VAL A 465 7.36 25.37 0.90
C VAL A 465 8.25 24.38 0.15
N GLN A 466 7.66 23.27 -0.25
CA GLN A 466 8.31 22.19 -0.99
C GLN A 466 7.62 21.94 -2.34
N PRO A 467 8.33 21.46 -3.36
CA PRO A 467 7.76 21.09 -4.64
C PRO A 467 6.84 19.86 -4.49
N ASP A 468 5.83 19.76 -5.37
CA ASP A 468 4.92 18.62 -5.44
C ASP A 468 5.55 17.47 -6.27
N ARG A 469 6.49 16.77 -5.66
CA ARG A 469 7.20 15.62 -6.26
C ARG A 469 7.87 14.76 -5.19
N GLY A 470 8.30 13.56 -5.60
CA GLY A 470 9.18 12.68 -4.82
C GLY A 470 10.64 13.15 -4.78
N VAL A 471 11.50 12.39 -4.11
CA VAL A 471 12.95 12.53 -4.18
C VAL A 471 13.41 12.06 -5.55
N VAL A 472 14.23 12.86 -6.22
CA VAL A 472 14.83 12.53 -7.53
C VAL A 472 16.17 11.85 -7.27
N PRO A 473 16.50 10.73 -7.95
CA PRO A 473 17.78 10.06 -7.81
C PRO A 473 18.91 10.92 -8.37
N ASP A 474 20.13 10.70 -7.85
CA ASP A 474 21.36 11.31 -8.35
C ASP A 474 21.74 10.72 -9.71
N VAL A 475 21.48 9.42 -9.89
CA VAL A 475 21.71 8.67 -11.12
C VAL A 475 20.39 8.08 -11.61
N PRO A 476 19.69 8.76 -12.53
CA PRO A 476 18.41 8.26 -13.05
C PRO A 476 18.63 7.06 -13.98
N VAL A 477 17.83 6.01 -13.77
CA VAL A 477 17.84 4.78 -14.57
C VAL A 477 16.44 4.47 -15.05
N ASN A 478 16.28 4.20 -16.34
CA ASN A 478 15.01 3.81 -16.94
C ASN A 478 15.10 2.40 -17.51
N ILE A 479 14.18 1.55 -17.10
CA ILE A 479 14.07 0.18 -17.59
C ILE A 479 13.43 0.19 -18.98
N THR A 480 13.95 -0.60 -19.91
CA THR A 480 13.41 -0.77 -21.26
C THR A 480 12.81 -2.16 -21.47
N ALA A 481 12.04 -2.34 -22.54
CA ALA A 481 11.54 -3.66 -22.92
C ALA A 481 12.67 -4.64 -23.26
N GLU A 482 13.78 -4.13 -23.80
CA GLU A 482 14.98 -4.93 -24.09
C GLU A 482 15.67 -5.40 -22.81
N ASP A 483 15.71 -4.56 -21.76
CA ASP A 483 16.25 -4.94 -20.45
C ASP A 483 15.43 -6.08 -19.83
N LEU A 484 14.08 -5.97 -19.89
CA LEU A 484 13.20 -7.06 -19.44
C LEU A 484 13.41 -8.33 -20.24
N GLN A 485 13.58 -8.23 -21.57
CA GLN A 485 13.83 -9.37 -22.44
C GLN A 485 15.09 -10.14 -22.05
N HIS A 486 16.15 -9.42 -21.69
CA HIS A 486 17.45 -9.99 -21.36
C HIS A 486 17.64 -10.24 -19.86
N GLY A 487 16.66 -9.88 -19.02
CA GLY A 487 16.76 -10.02 -17.56
C GLY A 487 17.87 -9.16 -16.95
N ARG A 488 18.17 -7.98 -17.53
CA ARG A 488 19.22 -7.07 -17.05
C ARG A 488 18.74 -6.32 -15.80
N ASP A 489 19.59 -6.21 -14.81
CA ASP A 489 19.42 -5.33 -13.66
C ASP A 489 20.15 -4.01 -13.90
N VAL A 490 19.50 -3.11 -14.63
CA VAL A 490 20.11 -1.86 -15.11
C VAL A 490 20.49 -0.88 -13.98
N GLU A 491 19.82 -0.96 -12.83
CA GLU A 491 20.21 -0.18 -11.66
C GLU A 491 21.53 -0.72 -11.05
N MET A 492 21.67 -2.04 -10.94
CA MET A 492 22.92 -2.67 -10.49
C MET A 492 24.06 -2.49 -11.51
N ASP A 493 23.75 -2.49 -12.81
CA ASP A 493 24.72 -2.17 -13.86
C ASP A 493 25.25 -0.73 -13.70
N ALA A 494 24.34 0.24 -13.38
CA ALA A 494 24.73 1.62 -13.12
C ALA A 494 25.63 1.76 -11.87
N VAL A 495 25.30 1.03 -10.78
CA VAL A 495 26.19 0.98 -9.58
C VAL A 495 27.55 0.42 -9.93
N SER A 496 27.60 -0.68 -10.70
CA SER A 496 28.84 -1.32 -11.12
C SER A 496 29.73 -0.36 -11.94
N ALA A 497 29.12 0.41 -12.84
CA ALA A 497 29.83 1.45 -13.61
C ALA A 497 30.41 2.56 -12.72
N LEU A 498 29.64 3.02 -11.71
CA LEU A 498 30.10 4.02 -10.75
C LEU A 498 31.26 3.54 -9.88
N LEU A 499 31.33 2.24 -9.58
CA LEU A 499 32.42 1.65 -8.80
C LEU A 499 33.72 1.56 -9.63
N GLN A 500 33.62 1.41 -10.95
CA GLN A 500 34.78 1.30 -11.86
C GLN A 500 35.43 2.64 -12.20
N THR A 501 34.69 3.76 -12.07
CA THR A 501 35.16 5.11 -12.43
C THR A 501 35.95 5.80 -11.32
N HIS A 502 36.19 5.15 -10.20
CA HIS A 502 36.88 5.65 -8.99
C HIS A 502 37.83 4.62 -8.40
#